data_adc002e64fce10d581256a0918a916a5
#
_entry.id   adc002e64fce10d581256a0918a916a5
#
_cell.length_a   1.000
_cell.length_b   1.000
_cell.length_c   1.000
_cell.angle_alpha   90.00
_cell.angle_beta   90.00
_cell.angle_gamma   90.00
#
_symmetry.space_group_name_H-M   'P 1'
#
loop_
_entity.id
_entity.type
_entity.pdbx_description
1 polymer ?
#
loop_
_entity_poly.entity_id
_entity_poly.type
_entity_poly.pdbx_seq_one_letter_code
_entity_poly.pdbx_strand_id
1 'polypeptide(L)'
;MSSFRTVLEISRWEFMRWFKLKGMIITFFLFVAFGFIISGTRYFLEKKNTSEVNLVLINPEILPQLNFSNSRIVMTPISPQQTESALREQVGTGEIDGLLILRNIDAAELVVPKSPRWESELQDILNAERRRLKLEAMDVTADQLTDAMKPMNIQIAFHELSRGPSSLAEKIAAGVLIMLMLMGIFNSLACQMVAITGEKQLRVTEQIISAVTPQQWIDGKILGVSAYAAAGTAITVFSALPFFLVMSLTGSGLPIPIEFSNPLNIIVLIVITLGGFLFWNTFLAAFAATINDPNTSSRAAVLFLPLLPSIAAALIAFQSPESLLTRVLGQLPITSPAVLPVRIVLTEVPFWETALSILILVASTWLMRKLAGRIFRIGMLMYGKEPTVKEMLRWMKEA
;
A
#
# COMPACT_ATOMS: atom_id res chain seq x y z
N MET A 1 -29.04 28.79 21.44
CA MET A 1 -28.68 27.99 20.22
C MET A 1 -28.87 26.51 20.54
N SER A 2 -29.32 25.70 19.60
CA SER A 2 -29.42 24.25 19.86
C SER A 2 -28.03 23.69 20.07
N SER A 3 -27.86 22.74 21.00
CA SER A 3 -26.57 22.07 21.31
C SER A 3 -25.84 21.52 20.07
N PHE A 4 -26.65 21.06 19.09
CA PHE A 4 -26.12 20.52 17.82
C PHE A 4 -25.50 21.61 16.92
N ARG A 5 -26.13 22.80 16.86
CA ARG A 5 -25.62 23.91 16.03
C ARG A 5 -24.23 24.39 16.52
N THR A 6 -24.08 24.48 17.83
CA THR A 6 -22.78 24.84 18.45
C THR A 6 -21.67 23.82 18.08
N VAL A 7 -21.97 22.52 18.16
CA VAL A 7 -21.03 21.47 17.76
C VAL A 7 -20.64 21.59 16.27
N LEU A 8 -21.62 21.88 15.41
CA LEU A 8 -21.37 22.03 13.97
C LEU A 8 -20.50 23.26 13.65
N GLU A 9 -20.73 24.38 14.35
CA GLU A 9 -19.92 25.61 14.19
C GLU A 9 -18.47 25.36 14.62
N ILE A 10 -18.23 24.69 15.74
CA ILE A 10 -16.90 24.30 16.21
C ILE A 10 -16.25 23.35 15.20
N SER A 11 -16.99 22.36 14.70
CA SER A 11 -16.51 21.40 13.71
C SER A 11 -16.09 22.09 12.41
N ARG A 12 -16.91 23.02 11.91
CA ARG A 12 -16.59 23.82 10.72
C ARG A 12 -15.34 24.66 10.91
N TRP A 13 -15.20 25.29 12.07
CA TRP A 13 -14.01 26.10 12.39
C TRP A 13 -12.77 25.23 12.44
N GLU A 14 -12.82 24.06 13.13
CA GLU A 14 -11.68 23.14 13.23
C GLU A 14 -11.31 22.57 11.84
N PHE A 15 -12.30 22.18 11.04
CA PHE A 15 -12.07 21.73 9.68
C PHE A 15 -11.34 22.79 8.85
N MET A 16 -11.84 24.03 8.83
CA MET A 16 -11.24 25.12 8.04
C MET A 16 -9.85 25.53 8.51
N ARG A 17 -9.54 25.33 9.78
CA ARG A 17 -8.20 25.55 10.35
C ARG A 17 -7.15 24.69 9.68
N TRP A 18 -7.48 23.44 9.40
CA TRP A 18 -6.57 22.45 8.80
C TRP A 18 -6.68 22.36 7.29
N PHE A 19 -7.87 22.63 6.75
CA PHE A 19 -8.15 22.55 5.33
C PHE A 19 -7.53 23.72 4.56
N LYS A 20 -6.37 23.48 3.96
CA LYS A 20 -5.66 24.45 3.13
C LYS A 20 -5.73 24.03 1.67
N LEU A 21 -6.67 24.63 0.91
CA LEU A 21 -6.91 24.30 -0.50
C LEU A 21 -5.62 24.35 -1.34
N LYS A 22 -4.75 25.36 -1.11
CA LYS A 22 -3.46 25.48 -1.81
C LYS A 22 -2.57 24.25 -1.61
N GLY A 23 -2.46 23.75 -0.37
CA GLY A 23 -1.68 22.53 -0.08
C GLY A 23 -2.23 21.30 -0.81
N MET A 24 -3.56 21.17 -0.87
CA MET A 24 -4.21 20.07 -1.55
C MET A 24 -4.03 20.11 -3.07
N ILE A 25 -4.10 21.30 -3.67
CA ILE A 25 -3.80 21.50 -5.09
C ILE A 25 -2.34 21.13 -5.39
N ILE A 26 -1.40 21.55 -4.54
CA ILE A 26 0.02 21.17 -4.68
C ILE A 26 0.18 19.65 -4.62
N THR A 27 -0.46 18.99 -3.65
CA THR A 27 -0.43 17.53 -3.53
C THR A 27 -0.97 16.84 -4.78
N PHE A 28 -2.08 17.33 -5.32
CA PHE A 28 -2.65 16.82 -6.58
C PHE A 28 -1.64 16.88 -7.72
N PHE A 29 -1.04 18.07 -7.96
CA PHE A 29 -0.05 18.22 -9.03
C PHE A 29 1.24 17.42 -8.79
N LEU A 30 1.65 17.23 -7.53
CA LEU A 30 2.78 16.36 -7.21
C LEU A 30 2.50 14.89 -7.57
N PHE A 31 1.28 14.37 -7.30
CA PHE A 31 0.90 13.02 -7.71
C PHE A 31 0.90 12.85 -9.23
N VAL A 32 0.35 13.84 -9.96
CA VAL A 32 0.36 13.84 -11.42
C VAL A 32 1.79 13.88 -11.96
N ALA A 33 2.63 14.77 -11.44
CA ALA A 33 4.04 14.87 -11.83
C ALA A 33 4.81 13.58 -11.55
N PHE A 34 4.56 12.95 -10.40
CA PHE A 34 5.16 11.66 -10.03
C PHE A 34 4.75 10.54 -11.02
N GLY A 35 3.49 10.53 -11.48
CA GLY A 35 3.03 9.63 -12.53
C GLY A 35 3.82 9.81 -13.84
N PHE A 36 4.01 11.05 -14.28
CA PHE A 36 4.82 11.33 -15.48
C PHE A 36 6.29 10.93 -15.30
N ILE A 37 6.88 11.15 -14.13
CA ILE A 37 8.27 10.76 -13.84
C ILE A 37 8.42 9.24 -13.92
N ILE A 38 7.52 8.47 -13.27
CA ILE A 38 7.57 7.00 -13.31
C ILE A 38 7.39 6.50 -14.75
N SER A 39 6.39 7.04 -15.45
CA SER A 39 6.09 6.64 -16.83
C SER A 39 7.25 6.98 -17.78
N GLY A 40 7.82 8.17 -17.65
CA GLY A 40 9.00 8.59 -18.39
C GLY A 40 10.22 7.72 -18.11
N THR A 41 10.47 7.41 -16.84
CA THR A 41 11.57 6.53 -16.44
C THR A 41 11.42 5.13 -17.01
N ARG A 42 10.19 4.56 -16.97
CA ARG A 42 9.90 3.26 -17.61
C ARG A 42 10.12 3.30 -19.10
N TYR A 43 9.60 4.32 -19.81
CA TYR A 43 9.81 4.50 -21.24
C TYR A 43 11.30 4.54 -21.61
N PHE A 44 12.12 5.29 -20.85
CA PHE A 44 13.57 5.32 -21.07
C PHE A 44 14.24 3.97 -20.79
N LEU A 45 13.82 3.26 -19.75
CA LEU A 45 14.33 1.94 -19.41
C LEU A 45 13.93 0.89 -20.45
N GLU A 46 12.71 0.93 -20.96
CA GLU A 46 12.22 0.04 -22.01
C GLU A 46 12.94 0.31 -23.34
N LYS A 47 13.10 1.58 -23.71
CA LYS A 47 13.86 1.96 -24.91
C LYS A 47 15.32 1.50 -24.84
N LYS A 48 15.93 1.57 -23.65
CA LYS A 48 17.29 1.06 -23.41
C LYS A 48 17.34 -0.48 -23.38
N ASN A 49 16.26 -1.13 -22.95
CA ASN A 49 16.15 -2.59 -22.99
C ASN A 49 15.80 -3.17 -24.35
N THR A 50 15.28 -2.36 -25.30
CA THR A 50 14.97 -2.78 -26.68
C THR A 50 16.14 -2.55 -27.64
N SER A 51 17.26 -2.00 -27.20
CA SER A 51 18.47 -1.91 -28.03
C SER A 51 18.98 -3.32 -28.37
N GLU A 52 19.29 -3.55 -29.61
CA GLU A 52 19.95 -4.77 -30.05
C GLU A 52 21.27 -4.95 -29.32
N VAL A 53 21.56 -6.18 -28.93
CA VAL A 53 22.78 -6.57 -28.23
C VAL A 53 23.67 -7.30 -29.21
N ASN A 54 24.82 -6.73 -29.55
CA ASN A 54 25.74 -7.29 -30.51
C ASN A 54 26.77 -8.20 -29.77
N LEU A 55 26.62 -9.51 -29.93
CA LEU A 55 27.55 -10.50 -29.40
C LEU A 55 28.37 -11.12 -30.53
N VAL A 56 29.67 -11.30 -30.29
CA VAL A 56 30.52 -12.10 -31.17
C VAL A 56 30.61 -13.51 -30.60
N LEU A 57 30.40 -14.50 -31.47
CA LEU A 57 30.41 -15.91 -31.12
C LEU A 57 31.69 -16.60 -31.62
N ILE A 58 32.44 -17.25 -30.72
CA ILE A 58 33.59 -18.08 -31.02
C ILE A 58 33.18 -19.56 -30.91
N ASN A 59 33.59 -20.39 -31.85
CA ASN A 59 33.29 -21.83 -32.00
C ASN A 59 31.79 -22.13 -32.19
N PRO A 60 31.11 -21.52 -33.17
CA PRO A 60 29.68 -21.77 -33.43
C PRO A 60 29.35 -23.24 -33.71
N GLU A 61 30.34 -24.03 -34.14
CA GLU A 61 30.21 -25.45 -34.49
C GLU A 61 29.76 -26.32 -33.28
N ILE A 62 30.00 -25.88 -32.06
CA ILE A 62 29.65 -26.62 -30.85
C ILE A 62 28.12 -26.64 -30.63
N LEU A 63 27.43 -25.54 -30.99
CA LEU A 63 25.97 -25.39 -30.89
C LEU A 63 25.41 -24.85 -32.22
N PRO A 64 25.21 -25.73 -33.24
CA PRO A 64 25.00 -25.29 -34.62
C PRO A 64 23.64 -24.68 -34.93
N GLN A 65 22.61 -24.89 -34.12
CA GLN A 65 21.23 -24.39 -34.39
C GLN A 65 20.77 -23.37 -33.33
N LEU A 66 21.69 -22.54 -32.81
CA LEU A 66 21.31 -21.44 -31.96
C LEU A 66 20.32 -20.50 -32.65
N ASN A 67 19.12 -20.42 -32.12
CA ASN A 67 18.04 -19.62 -32.69
C ASN A 67 17.80 -18.35 -31.87
N PHE A 68 18.14 -17.18 -32.43
CA PHE A 68 17.96 -15.86 -31.87
C PHE A 68 16.83 -15.06 -32.51
N SER A 69 16.00 -15.68 -33.37
CA SER A 69 14.99 -14.98 -34.15
C SER A 69 13.94 -14.22 -33.33
N ASN A 70 13.73 -14.61 -32.08
CA ASN A 70 12.80 -13.96 -31.16
C ASN A 70 13.51 -13.22 -30.01
N SER A 71 14.84 -13.05 -30.08
CA SER A 71 15.63 -12.35 -29.07
C SER A 71 16.20 -11.04 -29.63
N ARG A 72 16.53 -10.13 -28.77
CA ARG A 72 17.25 -8.89 -29.11
C ARG A 72 18.75 -9.10 -29.29
N ILE A 73 19.23 -10.33 -29.10
CA ILE A 73 20.63 -10.69 -29.19
C ILE A 73 20.97 -10.98 -30.66
N VAL A 74 21.83 -10.17 -31.25
CA VAL A 74 22.35 -10.36 -32.59
C VAL A 74 23.73 -10.99 -32.46
N MET A 75 23.86 -12.21 -33.01
CA MET A 75 25.16 -12.90 -32.99
C MET A 75 25.86 -12.75 -34.33
N THR A 76 27.11 -12.29 -34.27
CA THR A 76 28.01 -12.27 -35.40
C THR A 76 29.10 -13.32 -35.19
N PRO A 77 29.27 -14.28 -36.13
CA PRO A 77 30.37 -15.24 -36.06
C PRO A 77 31.71 -14.51 -36.21
N ILE A 78 32.74 -15.06 -35.58
CA ILE A 78 34.10 -14.51 -35.70
C ILE A 78 34.57 -14.45 -37.15
N SER A 79 35.17 -13.33 -37.55
CA SER A 79 35.84 -13.22 -38.85
C SER A 79 37.20 -13.92 -38.80
N PRO A 80 37.60 -14.60 -39.89
CA PRO A 80 38.88 -15.40 -39.91
C PRO A 80 40.16 -14.63 -39.56
N GLN A 81 40.06 -13.29 -39.62
CA GLN A 81 41.21 -12.41 -39.34
C GLN A 81 41.26 -11.84 -37.92
N GLN A 82 40.22 -12.13 -37.09
CA GLN A 82 40.14 -11.60 -35.72
C GLN A 82 40.69 -12.59 -34.70
N THR A 83 41.49 -12.07 -33.79
CA THR A 83 42.05 -12.86 -32.70
C THR A 83 41.22 -12.68 -31.42
N GLU A 84 41.11 -13.69 -30.57
CA GLU A 84 40.37 -13.62 -29.30
C GLU A 84 40.83 -12.43 -28.44
N SER A 85 42.15 -12.14 -28.40
CA SER A 85 42.69 -11.00 -27.64
C SER A 85 42.18 -9.65 -28.14
N ALA A 86 42.10 -9.48 -29.46
CA ALA A 86 41.56 -8.24 -30.05
C ALA A 86 40.04 -8.06 -29.77
N LEU A 87 39.28 -9.15 -29.75
CA LEU A 87 37.85 -9.11 -29.41
C LEU A 87 37.62 -8.78 -27.93
N ARG A 88 38.45 -9.27 -27.04
CA ARG A 88 38.41 -8.92 -25.60
C ARG A 88 38.70 -7.42 -25.39
N GLU A 89 39.58 -6.83 -26.18
CA GLU A 89 39.84 -5.40 -26.14
C GLU A 89 38.66 -4.57 -26.67
N GLN A 90 38.00 -5.05 -27.75
CA GLN A 90 36.78 -4.42 -28.28
C GLN A 90 35.59 -4.47 -27.29
N VAL A 91 35.47 -5.52 -26.46
CA VAL A 91 34.51 -5.55 -25.34
C VAL A 91 34.87 -4.47 -24.32
N GLY A 92 36.16 -4.27 -24.03
CA GLY A 92 36.63 -3.25 -23.09
C GLY A 92 36.41 -1.82 -23.58
N THR A 93 36.49 -1.56 -24.91
CA THR A 93 36.22 -0.26 -25.53
C THR A 93 34.74 0.00 -25.78
N GLY A 94 33.88 -1.02 -25.68
CA GLY A 94 32.44 -0.94 -25.89
C GLY A 94 32.02 -0.95 -27.37
N GLU A 95 32.87 -1.40 -28.27
CA GLU A 95 32.54 -1.59 -29.69
C GLU A 95 31.61 -2.78 -29.91
N ILE A 96 31.71 -3.79 -29.05
CA ILE A 96 30.80 -4.94 -28.96
C ILE A 96 30.28 -5.09 -27.55
N ASP A 97 29.04 -5.53 -27.40
CA ASP A 97 28.38 -5.66 -26.09
C ASP A 97 28.88 -6.87 -25.29
N GLY A 98 29.43 -7.87 -25.97
CA GLY A 98 30.03 -9.03 -25.33
C GLY A 98 30.61 -10.05 -26.32
N LEU A 99 31.41 -10.95 -25.77
CA LEU A 99 32.05 -12.05 -26.49
C LEU A 99 31.61 -13.37 -25.86
N LEU A 100 30.96 -14.25 -26.62
CA LEU A 100 30.57 -15.58 -26.18
C LEU A 100 31.53 -16.61 -26.77
N ILE A 101 32.24 -17.33 -25.91
CA ILE A 101 33.17 -18.37 -26.28
C ILE A 101 32.60 -19.72 -25.86
N LEU A 102 32.23 -20.56 -26.82
CA LEU A 102 31.80 -21.92 -26.55
C LEU A 102 33.05 -22.81 -26.41
N ARG A 103 33.25 -23.39 -25.23
CA ARG A 103 34.38 -24.30 -24.97
C ARG A 103 34.00 -25.76 -25.21
N ASN A 104 32.79 -26.13 -24.86
CA ASN A 104 32.18 -27.44 -25.12
C ASN A 104 30.65 -27.34 -24.98
N ILE A 105 29.91 -28.44 -25.16
CA ILE A 105 28.45 -28.49 -25.03
C ILE A 105 27.92 -28.04 -23.66
N ASP A 106 28.74 -28.22 -22.60
CA ASP A 106 28.33 -27.95 -21.21
C ASP A 106 28.97 -26.68 -20.64
N ALA A 107 29.91 -26.04 -21.36
CA ALA A 107 30.66 -24.89 -20.84
C ALA A 107 30.80 -23.79 -21.91
N ALA A 108 30.34 -22.59 -21.54
CA ALA A 108 30.57 -21.37 -22.31
C ALA A 108 31.17 -20.30 -21.39
N GLU A 109 32.00 -19.42 -21.95
CA GLU A 109 32.56 -18.26 -21.30
C GLU A 109 31.97 -17.01 -21.93
N LEU A 110 31.37 -16.16 -21.12
CA LEU A 110 30.80 -14.87 -21.54
C LEU A 110 31.69 -13.74 -21.02
N VAL A 111 32.33 -13.01 -21.92
CA VAL A 111 33.17 -11.85 -21.60
C VAL A 111 32.32 -10.58 -21.82
N VAL A 112 32.07 -9.83 -20.77
CA VAL A 112 31.28 -8.58 -20.78
C VAL A 112 31.90 -7.56 -19.86
N PRO A 113 31.74 -6.25 -20.10
CA PRO A 113 32.32 -5.21 -19.23
C PRO A 113 31.58 -5.09 -17.88
N LYS A 114 30.31 -5.48 -17.79
CA LYS A 114 29.48 -5.49 -16.59
C LYS A 114 28.43 -6.59 -16.70
N SER A 115 27.93 -7.12 -15.57
CA SER A 115 26.85 -8.11 -15.55
C SER A 115 25.64 -7.61 -16.34
N PRO A 116 25.29 -8.23 -17.46
CA PRO A 116 24.25 -7.76 -18.36
C PRO A 116 22.87 -8.26 -17.91
N ARG A 117 21.82 -7.44 -18.13
CA ARG A 117 20.43 -7.85 -17.84
C ARG A 117 19.88 -8.92 -18.77
N TRP A 118 20.54 -9.17 -19.89
CA TRP A 118 20.15 -10.17 -20.90
C TRP A 118 20.85 -11.53 -20.68
N GLU A 119 21.62 -11.70 -19.61
CA GLU A 119 22.31 -12.94 -19.27
C GLU A 119 21.36 -14.13 -19.16
N SER A 120 20.22 -13.97 -18.46
CA SER A 120 19.20 -15.01 -18.32
C SER A 120 18.61 -15.44 -19.67
N GLU A 121 18.35 -14.48 -20.55
CA GLU A 121 17.81 -14.71 -21.90
C GLU A 121 18.82 -15.53 -22.74
N LEU A 122 20.10 -15.15 -22.68
CA LEU A 122 21.17 -15.90 -23.33
C LEU A 122 21.31 -17.31 -22.74
N GLN A 123 21.28 -17.47 -21.41
CA GLN A 123 21.34 -18.79 -20.77
C GLN A 123 20.18 -19.68 -21.18
N ASP A 124 18.96 -19.15 -21.31
CA ASP A 124 17.79 -19.91 -21.75
C ASP A 124 17.96 -20.43 -23.18
N ILE A 125 18.47 -19.60 -24.10
CA ILE A 125 18.74 -19.98 -25.50
C ILE A 125 19.84 -21.06 -25.55
N LEU A 126 20.95 -20.88 -24.83
CA LEU A 126 22.06 -21.86 -24.80
C LEU A 126 21.59 -23.19 -24.17
N ASN A 127 20.82 -23.15 -23.11
CA ASN A 127 20.29 -24.34 -22.45
C ASN A 127 19.25 -25.06 -23.30
N ALA A 128 18.48 -24.36 -24.13
CA ALA A 128 17.52 -24.98 -25.06
C ALA A 128 18.26 -25.79 -26.12
N GLU A 129 19.30 -25.23 -26.75
CA GLU A 129 20.07 -25.94 -27.78
C GLU A 129 20.90 -27.08 -27.17
N ARG A 130 21.52 -26.88 -26.02
CA ARG A 130 22.19 -27.93 -25.27
C ARG A 130 21.27 -29.11 -24.95
N ARG A 131 20.04 -28.84 -24.53
CA ARG A 131 19.03 -29.88 -24.27
C ARG A 131 18.69 -30.64 -25.54
N ARG A 132 18.48 -29.92 -26.66
CA ARG A 132 18.18 -30.51 -27.95
C ARG A 132 19.26 -31.50 -28.39
N LEU A 133 20.53 -31.08 -28.36
CA LEU A 133 21.68 -31.94 -28.76
C LEU A 133 21.83 -33.17 -27.84
N LYS A 134 21.62 -33.01 -26.53
CA LYS A 134 21.67 -34.13 -25.60
C LYS A 134 20.54 -35.14 -25.82
N LEU A 135 19.35 -34.65 -26.18
CA LEU A 135 18.19 -35.51 -26.48
C LEU A 135 18.38 -36.25 -27.81
N GLU A 136 18.89 -35.59 -28.83
CA GLU A 136 19.25 -36.23 -30.11
C GLU A 136 20.28 -37.36 -29.92
N ALA A 137 21.25 -37.12 -29.03
CA ALA A 137 22.28 -38.14 -28.67
C ALA A 137 21.68 -39.32 -27.87
N MET A 138 20.53 -39.19 -27.25
CA MET A 138 19.84 -40.24 -26.49
C MET A 138 18.71 -40.94 -27.23
N ASP A 139 18.54 -40.61 -28.53
CA ASP A 139 17.44 -41.13 -29.41
C ASP A 139 16.01 -40.85 -28.84
N VAL A 140 15.90 -39.80 -28.01
CA VAL A 140 14.62 -39.34 -27.44
C VAL A 140 14.23 -38.04 -28.14
N THR A 141 13.02 -37.98 -28.68
CA THR A 141 12.54 -36.76 -29.34
C THR A 141 12.22 -35.68 -28.29
N ALA A 142 12.44 -34.41 -28.64
CA ALA A 142 12.12 -33.25 -27.80
C ALA A 142 10.63 -33.22 -27.41
N ASP A 143 9.74 -33.72 -28.26
CA ASP A 143 8.31 -33.80 -28.01
C ASP A 143 7.97 -34.83 -26.93
N GLN A 144 8.64 -35.96 -26.89
CA GLN A 144 8.46 -37.02 -25.88
C GLN A 144 8.93 -36.51 -24.49
N LEU A 145 10.04 -35.78 -24.45
CA LEU A 145 10.48 -35.19 -23.19
C LEU A 145 9.57 -34.05 -22.74
N THR A 146 9.13 -33.22 -23.66
CA THR A 146 8.20 -32.10 -23.35
C THR A 146 6.88 -32.66 -22.83
N ASP A 147 6.40 -33.75 -23.37
CA ASP A 147 5.18 -34.43 -22.90
C ASP A 147 5.38 -35.07 -21.54
N ALA A 148 6.52 -35.74 -21.30
CA ALA A 148 6.87 -36.31 -20.00
C ALA A 148 7.12 -35.25 -18.91
N MET A 149 7.59 -34.06 -19.27
CA MET A 149 7.83 -32.94 -18.34
C MET A 149 6.65 -31.98 -18.22
N LYS A 150 5.53 -32.20 -18.93
CA LYS A 150 4.33 -31.40 -18.74
C LYS A 150 3.87 -31.52 -17.28
N PRO A 151 3.73 -30.39 -16.58
CA PRO A 151 3.13 -30.45 -15.24
C PRO A 151 1.70 -30.99 -15.35
N MET A 152 1.33 -31.86 -14.39
CA MET A 152 -0.04 -32.34 -14.28
C MET A 152 -0.98 -31.13 -14.21
N ASN A 153 -1.99 -31.10 -15.08
CA ASN A 153 -3.00 -30.03 -15.06
C ASN A 153 -3.94 -30.26 -13.89
N ILE A 154 -3.66 -29.62 -12.76
CA ILE A 154 -4.53 -29.64 -11.58
C ILE A 154 -5.64 -28.61 -11.81
N GLN A 155 -6.84 -29.08 -12.17
CA GLN A 155 -8.02 -28.22 -12.20
C GLN A 155 -8.50 -28.03 -10.76
N ILE A 156 -8.28 -26.83 -10.23
CA ILE A 156 -8.82 -26.46 -8.91
C ILE A 156 -10.28 -26.08 -9.13
N ALA A 157 -11.20 -26.97 -8.71
CA ALA A 157 -12.62 -26.66 -8.63
C ALA A 157 -12.88 -25.92 -7.31
N PHE A 158 -13.30 -24.68 -7.39
CA PHE A 158 -13.73 -23.91 -6.21
C PHE A 158 -15.18 -24.32 -5.86
N HIS A 159 -15.46 -24.47 -4.57
CA HIS A 159 -16.83 -24.63 -4.10
C HIS A 159 -17.61 -23.35 -4.45
N GLU A 160 -18.89 -23.48 -4.84
CA GLU A 160 -19.73 -22.37 -5.33
C GLU A 160 -19.82 -21.14 -4.40
N LEU A 161 -19.42 -21.29 -3.12
CA LEU A 161 -19.38 -20.21 -2.12
C LEU A 161 -18.00 -19.55 -1.95
N SER A 162 -16.95 -20.00 -2.64
CA SER A 162 -15.62 -19.42 -2.51
C SER A 162 -15.22 -18.72 -3.80
N ARG A 163 -14.97 -17.40 -3.69
CA ARG A 163 -14.30 -16.64 -4.74
C ARG A 163 -12.92 -17.25 -4.99
N GLY A 164 -12.55 -17.43 -6.25
CA GLY A 164 -11.21 -17.90 -6.61
C GLY A 164 -10.08 -17.05 -6.01
N PRO A 165 -8.82 -17.44 -6.13
CA PRO A 165 -7.70 -16.72 -5.54
C PRO A 165 -7.70 -15.27 -6.01
N SER A 166 -7.56 -14.34 -5.07
CA SER A 166 -7.55 -12.91 -5.35
C SER A 166 -6.42 -12.55 -6.32
N SER A 167 -6.75 -11.76 -7.33
CA SER A 167 -5.81 -11.27 -8.33
C SER A 167 -4.74 -10.35 -7.71
N LEU A 168 -3.61 -10.20 -8.40
CA LEU A 168 -2.57 -9.24 -7.97
C LEU A 168 -3.13 -7.81 -7.85
N ALA A 169 -4.04 -7.43 -8.75
CA ALA A 169 -4.69 -6.13 -8.75
C ALA A 169 -5.55 -5.90 -7.48
N GLU A 170 -6.33 -6.90 -7.08
CA GLU A 170 -7.13 -6.86 -5.83
C GLU A 170 -6.23 -6.76 -4.60
N LYS A 171 -5.12 -7.49 -4.57
CA LYS A 171 -4.12 -7.38 -3.49
C LYS A 171 -3.50 -5.99 -3.42
N ILE A 172 -3.12 -5.40 -4.56
CA ILE A 172 -2.61 -4.03 -4.60
C ILE A 172 -3.68 -3.05 -4.11
N ALA A 173 -4.92 -3.19 -4.56
CA ALA A 173 -6.03 -2.34 -4.13
C ALA A 173 -6.29 -2.42 -2.62
N ALA A 174 -6.30 -3.62 -2.05
CA ALA A 174 -6.42 -3.82 -0.61
C ALA A 174 -5.27 -3.15 0.16
N GLY A 175 -4.02 -3.30 -0.32
CA GLY A 175 -2.84 -2.64 0.25
C GLY A 175 -2.94 -1.11 0.21
N VAL A 176 -3.40 -0.55 -0.91
CA VAL A 176 -3.63 0.90 -1.06
C VAL A 176 -4.70 1.39 -0.09
N LEU A 177 -5.81 0.67 0.08
CA LEU A 177 -6.86 1.04 1.03
C LEU A 177 -6.36 1.07 2.47
N ILE A 178 -5.55 0.08 2.88
CA ILE A 178 -4.91 0.07 4.21
C ILE A 178 -4.02 1.30 4.36
N MET A 179 -3.17 1.56 3.37
CA MET A 179 -2.25 2.69 3.40
C MET A 179 -2.97 4.03 3.51
N LEU A 180 -4.01 4.25 2.71
CA LEU A 180 -4.83 5.47 2.73
C LEU A 180 -5.49 5.67 4.10
N MET A 181 -6.03 4.60 4.67
CA MET A 181 -6.66 4.66 5.98
C MET A 181 -5.68 4.97 7.10
N LEU A 182 -4.54 4.28 7.15
CA LEU A 182 -3.49 4.55 8.13
C LEU A 182 -2.96 5.98 7.97
N MET A 183 -2.72 6.44 6.74
CA MET A 183 -2.25 7.80 6.47
C MET A 183 -3.27 8.85 6.97
N GLY A 184 -4.56 8.62 6.76
CA GLY A 184 -5.63 9.49 7.28
C GLY A 184 -5.65 9.53 8.81
N ILE A 185 -5.49 8.39 9.48
CA ILE A 185 -5.41 8.29 10.95
C ILE A 185 -4.16 9.01 11.48
N PHE A 186 -2.97 8.79 10.89
CA PHE A 186 -1.74 9.47 11.30
C PHE A 186 -1.82 10.98 11.13
N ASN A 187 -2.37 11.44 10.01
CA ASN A 187 -2.56 12.87 9.77
C ASN A 187 -3.53 13.48 10.79
N SER A 188 -4.64 12.80 11.08
CA SER A 188 -5.60 13.28 12.08
C SER A 188 -5.06 13.22 13.51
N LEU A 189 -4.17 12.28 13.85
CA LEU A 189 -3.48 12.25 15.13
C LEU A 189 -2.68 13.54 15.38
N ALA A 190 -1.87 13.96 14.40
CA ALA A 190 -1.10 15.21 14.50
C ALA A 190 -2.02 16.42 14.71
N CYS A 191 -3.12 16.49 13.95
CA CYS A 191 -4.12 17.56 14.09
C CYS A 191 -4.80 17.54 15.46
N GLN A 192 -5.20 16.37 15.97
CA GLN A 192 -5.84 16.23 17.28
C GLN A 192 -4.91 16.64 18.42
N MET A 193 -3.62 16.26 18.34
CA MET A 193 -2.63 16.66 19.34
C MET A 193 -2.52 18.18 19.42
N VAL A 194 -2.35 18.86 18.29
CA VAL A 194 -2.25 20.33 18.27
C VAL A 194 -3.58 20.99 18.64
N ALA A 195 -4.71 20.44 18.21
CA ALA A 195 -6.04 21.00 18.48
C ALA A 195 -6.43 20.95 19.95
N ILE A 196 -6.02 19.92 20.69
CA ILE A 196 -6.42 19.73 22.09
C ILE A 196 -5.33 20.22 23.04
N THR A 197 -4.11 19.72 22.89
CA THR A 197 -3.00 20.08 23.80
C THR A 197 -2.50 21.50 23.60
N GLY A 198 -2.42 21.99 22.36
CA GLY A 198 -1.98 23.36 22.07
C GLY A 198 -2.90 24.42 22.70
N GLU A 199 -4.22 24.22 22.68
CA GLU A 199 -5.17 25.12 23.30
C GLU A 199 -5.16 25.05 24.83
N LYS A 200 -4.87 23.85 25.38
CA LYS A 200 -4.67 23.68 26.80
C LYS A 200 -3.45 24.46 27.30
N GLN A 201 -2.33 24.42 26.57
CA GLN A 201 -1.12 25.19 26.88
C GLN A 201 -1.34 26.70 26.86
N LEU A 202 -2.12 27.19 25.91
CA LEU A 202 -2.44 28.62 25.77
C LEU A 202 -3.54 29.10 26.74
N ARG A 203 -4.10 28.23 27.59
CA ARG A 203 -5.23 28.50 28.49
C ARG A 203 -6.48 29.06 27.79
N VAL A 204 -6.55 28.92 26.48
CA VAL A 204 -7.71 29.35 25.67
C VAL A 204 -8.96 28.53 26.06
N THR A 205 -8.76 27.31 26.46
CA THR A 205 -9.82 26.38 26.86
C THR A 205 -10.65 26.93 28.04
N GLU A 206 -10.05 27.65 28.99
CA GLU A 206 -10.75 28.24 30.14
C GLU A 206 -11.76 29.31 29.71
N GLN A 207 -11.40 30.13 28.72
CA GLN A 207 -12.28 31.15 28.17
C GLN A 207 -13.45 30.55 27.37
N ILE A 208 -13.19 29.48 26.63
CA ILE A 208 -14.17 28.83 25.76
C ILE A 208 -15.24 28.10 26.59
N ILE A 209 -14.87 27.48 27.71
CA ILE A 209 -15.79 26.72 28.57
C ILE A 209 -16.84 27.63 29.23
N SER A 210 -16.58 28.92 29.36
CA SER A 210 -17.60 29.86 29.81
C SER A 210 -18.75 30.01 28.83
N ALA A 211 -18.53 29.70 27.53
CA ALA A 211 -19.49 29.85 26.46
C ALA A 211 -20.09 28.53 25.95
N VAL A 212 -19.35 27.40 26.06
CA VAL A 212 -19.76 26.09 25.54
C VAL A 212 -19.44 24.99 26.53
N THR A 213 -20.20 23.88 26.50
CA THR A 213 -19.90 22.74 27.38
C THR A 213 -18.66 21.98 26.90
N PRO A 214 -17.87 21.35 27.81
CA PRO A 214 -16.72 20.53 27.45
C PRO A 214 -17.04 19.43 26.43
N GLN A 215 -18.23 18.83 26.53
CA GLN A 215 -18.68 17.81 25.59
C GLN A 215 -18.91 18.39 24.18
N GLN A 216 -19.56 19.55 24.07
CA GLN A 216 -19.77 20.20 22.78
C GLN A 216 -18.45 20.59 22.12
N TRP A 217 -17.49 21.06 22.93
CA TRP A 217 -16.17 21.43 22.43
C TRP A 217 -15.41 20.25 21.86
N ILE A 218 -15.30 19.15 22.62
CA ILE A 218 -14.60 17.96 22.15
C ILE A 218 -15.29 17.29 20.96
N ASP A 219 -16.63 17.26 20.95
CA ASP A 219 -17.41 16.72 19.86
C ASP A 219 -17.17 17.49 18.55
N GLY A 220 -17.13 18.81 18.62
CA GLY A 220 -16.81 19.66 17.48
C GLY A 220 -15.43 19.40 16.91
N LYS A 221 -14.43 19.23 17.80
CA LYS A 221 -13.06 18.90 17.39
C LYS A 221 -12.96 17.51 16.74
N ILE A 222 -13.57 16.52 17.34
CA ILE A 222 -13.60 15.15 16.79
C ILE A 222 -14.22 15.17 15.38
N LEU A 223 -15.36 15.80 15.22
CA LEU A 223 -16.05 15.89 13.92
C LEU A 223 -15.23 16.69 12.89
N GLY A 224 -14.67 17.84 13.29
CA GLY A 224 -13.87 18.69 12.40
C GLY A 224 -12.61 18.01 11.88
N VAL A 225 -11.86 17.36 12.77
CA VAL A 225 -10.63 16.64 12.39
C VAL A 225 -10.96 15.36 11.60
N SER A 226 -12.06 14.66 11.95
CA SER A 226 -12.51 13.50 11.16
C SER A 226 -12.93 13.89 9.76
N ALA A 227 -13.64 14.99 9.60
CA ALA A 227 -14.00 15.54 8.29
C ALA A 227 -12.76 15.95 7.48
N TYR A 228 -11.75 16.54 8.14
CA TYR A 228 -10.48 16.86 7.51
C TYR A 228 -9.73 15.60 7.05
N ALA A 229 -9.66 14.55 7.86
CA ALA A 229 -9.05 13.28 7.49
C ALA A 229 -9.77 12.64 6.29
N ALA A 230 -11.10 12.64 6.30
CA ALA A 230 -11.92 12.14 5.20
C ALA A 230 -11.71 12.93 3.90
N ALA A 231 -11.70 14.27 3.99
CA ALA A 231 -11.42 15.13 2.83
C ALA A 231 -10.01 14.92 2.28
N GLY A 232 -9.00 14.82 3.14
CA GLY A 232 -7.62 14.53 2.75
C GLY A 232 -7.49 13.18 2.05
N THR A 233 -8.12 12.14 2.59
CA THR A 233 -8.16 10.81 1.96
C THR A 233 -8.87 10.84 0.61
N ALA A 234 -10.03 11.50 0.53
CA ALA A 234 -10.76 11.66 -0.73
C ALA A 234 -9.90 12.36 -1.79
N ILE A 235 -9.24 13.46 -1.44
CA ILE A 235 -8.35 14.18 -2.35
C ILE A 235 -7.18 13.32 -2.81
N THR A 236 -6.59 12.51 -1.91
CA THR A 236 -5.53 11.57 -2.28
C THR A 236 -6.03 10.54 -3.29
N VAL A 237 -7.23 9.97 -3.08
CA VAL A 237 -7.86 9.04 -4.04
C VAL A 237 -8.11 9.72 -5.38
N PHE A 238 -8.71 10.92 -5.39
CA PHE A 238 -8.94 11.68 -6.63
C PHE A 238 -7.64 12.08 -7.32
N SER A 239 -6.58 12.38 -6.58
CA SER A 239 -5.26 12.69 -7.14
C SER A 239 -4.59 11.48 -7.77
N ALA A 240 -4.92 10.27 -7.33
CA ALA A 240 -4.41 9.05 -7.93
C ALA A 240 -5.04 8.73 -9.31
N LEU A 241 -6.26 9.21 -9.59
CA LEU A 241 -6.93 8.94 -10.87
C LEU A 241 -6.14 9.40 -12.10
N PRO A 242 -5.63 10.66 -12.17
CA PRO A 242 -4.78 11.08 -13.29
C PRO A 242 -3.48 10.28 -13.38
N PHE A 243 -2.89 9.89 -12.24
CA PHE A 243 -1.72 9.01 -12.22
C PHE A 243 -2.00 7.68 -12.94
N PHE A 244 -3.10 7.02 -12.60
CA PHE A 244 -3.50 5.77 -13.24
C PHE A 244 -3.87 5.95 -14.71
N LEU A 245 -4.51 7.06 -15.06
CA LEU A 245 -4.81 7.40 -16.46
C LEU A 245 -3.53 7.52 -17.29
N VAL A 246 -2.52 8.25 -16.81
CA VAL A 246 -1.22 8.38 -17.47
C VAL A 246 -0.54 7.02 -17.63
N MET A 247 -0.53 6.19 -16.58
CA MET A 247 0.03 4.85 -16.62
C MET A 247 -0.70 3.94 -17.63
N SER A 248 -2.01 4.05 -17.75
CA SER A 248 -2.81 3.31 -18.74
C SER A 248 -2.49 3.74 -20.16
N LEU A 249 -2.39 5.05 -20.41
CA LEU A 249 -2.10 5.60 -21.75
C LEU A 249 -0.69 5.27 -22.23
N THR A 250 0.26 5.06 -21.33
CA THR A 250 1.65 4.72 -21.69
C THR A 250 1.89 3.21 -21.82
N GLY A 251 0.83 2.40 -21.79
CA GLY A 251 0.92 0.93 -21.92
C GLY A 251 1.57 0.24 -20.71
N SER A 252 1.96 1.01 -19.69
CA SER A 252 2.56 0.52 -18.45
C SER A 252 1.50 0.26 -17.37
N GLY A 253 0.22 0.20 -17.75
CA GLY A 253 -0.91 0.11 -16.85
C GLY A 253 -0.85 -1.13 -15.96
N LEU A 254 -0.77 -0.89 -14.64
CA LEU A 254 -1.25 -1.89 -13.70
C LEU A 254 -2.74 -2.08 -14.01
N PRO A 255 -3.19 -3.30 -14.34
CA PRO A 255 -4.61 -3.53 -14.47
C PRO A 255 -5.26 -3.13 -13.16
N ILE A 256 -6.19 -2.17 -13.18
CA ILE A 256 -7.06 -1.89 -12.06
C ILE A 256 -8.45 -2.42 -12.44
N PRO A 257 -8.69 -3.70 -12.39
CA PRO A 257 -10.04 -4.20 -12.35
C PRO A 257 -10.40 -4.36 -10.88
N ILE A 258 -10.74 -3.26 -10.21
CA ILE A 258 -11.56 -3.39 -9.00
C ILE A 258 -12.98 -3.60 -9.55
N GLU A 259 -13.25 -4.78 -10.01
CA GLU A 259 -14.62 -5.20 -10.27
C GLU A 259 -15.27 -5.48 -8.91
N PHE A 260 -15.94 -4.48 -8.38
CA PHE A 260 -16.85 -4.73 -7.27
C PHE A 260 -18.03 -5.52 -7.81
N SER A 261 -18.10 -6.80 -7.48
CA SER A 261 -19.23 -7.68 -7.83
C SER A 261 -20.57 -7.07 -7.35
N ASN A 262 -20.53 -6.22 -6.33
CA ASN A 262 -21.69 -5.55 -5.78
C ASN A 262 -21.39 -4.06 -5.51
N PRO A 263 -22.15 -3.09 -6.11
CA PRO A 263 -21.97 -1.66 -5.86
C PRO A 263 -22.20 -1.26 -4.39
N LEU A 264 -22.94 -2.06 -3.61
CA LEU A 264 -23.09 -1.85 -2.17
C LEU A 264 -21.75 -1.90 -1.42
N ASN A 265 -20.78 -2.65 -1.91
CA ASN A 265 -19.45 -2.74 -1.30
C ASN A 265 -18.74 -1.38 -1.26
N ILE A 266 -18.96 -0.52 -2.26
CA ILE A 266 -18.41 0.84 -2.29
C ILE A 266 -19.01 1.68 -1.16
N ILE A 267 -20.33 1.61 -0.98
CA ILE A 267 -21.03 2.33 0.09
C ILE A 267 -20.52 1.85 1.45
N VAL A 268 -20.40 0.56 1.61
CA VAL A 268 -19.89 -0.06 2.85
C VAL A 268 -18.46 0.40 3.13
N LEU A 269 -17.58 0.42 2.13
CA LEU A 269 -16.21 0.91 2.26
C LEU A 269 -16.18 2.38 2.72
N ILE A 270 -17.03 3.23 2.14
CA ILE A 270 -17.14 4.64 2.55
C ILE A 270 -17.61 4.74 4.00
N VAL A 271 -18.66 4.01 4.38
CA VAL A 271 -19.23 4.03 5.73
C VAL A 271 -18.22 3.56 6.77
N ILE A 272 -17.49 2.48 6.50
CA ILE A 272 -16.47 1.93 7.40
C ILE A 272 -15.28 2.88 7.51
N THR A 273 -14.86 3.50 6.41
CA THR A 273 -13.75 4.46 6.42
C THR A 273 -14.11 5.70 7.24
N LEU A 274 -15.30 6.28 7.01
CA LEU A 274 -15.77 7.43 7.77
C LEU A 274 -16.00 7.09 9.25
N GLY A 275 -16.62 5.94 9.53
CA GLY A 275 -16.80 5.43 10.89
C GLY A 275 -15.47 5.15 11.58
N GLY A 276 -14.51 4.61 10.86
CA GLY A 276 -13.14 4.39 11.33
C GLY A 276 -12.42 5.69 11.71
N PHE A 277 -12.51 6.73 10.87
CA PHE A 277 -11.98 8.04 11.22
C PHE A 277 -12.65 8.63 12.45
N LEU A 278 -13.98 8.54 12.57
CA LEU A 278 -14.70 9.00 13.75
C LEU A 278 -14.27 8.23 15.01
N PHE A 279 -14.20 6.91 14.94
CA PHE A 279 -13.76 6.08 16.07
C PHE A 279 -12.33 6.43 16.51
N TRP A 280 -11.38 6.43 15.56
CA TRP A 280 -9.99 6.72 15.86
C TRP A 280 -9.78 8.14 16.37
N ASN A 281 -10.43 9.14 15.76
CA ASN A 281 -10.33 10.51 16.24
C ASN A 281 -10.96 10.70 17.63
N THR A 282 -12.04 9.98 17.93
CA THR A 282 -12.64 9.98 19.27
C THR A 282 -11.70 9.37 20.30
N PHE A 283 -11.09 8.24 19.96
CA PHE A 283 -10.11 7.57 20.80
C PHE A 283 -8.87 8.46 21.05
N LEU A 284 -8.30 9.03 20.00
CA LEU A 284 -7.14 9.90 20.05
C LEU A 284 -7.44 11.20 20.82
N ALA A 285 -8.63 11.76 20.68
CA ALA A 285 -9.05 12.94 21.43
C ALA A 285 -9.10 12.69 22.95
N ALA A 286 -9.59 11.52 23.38
CA ALA A 286 -9.59 11.12 24.78
C ALA A 286 -8.17 11.07 25.34
N PHE A 287 -7.22 10.51 24.61
CA PHE A 287 -5.82 10.45 25.02
C PHE A 287 -5.14 11.83 24.98
N ALA A 288 -5.33 12.62 23.92
CA ALA A 288 -4.75 13.95 23.79
C ALA A 288 -5.16 14.88 24.94
N ALA A 289 -6.39 14.73 25.45
CA ALA A 289 -6.88 15.48 26.60
C ALA A 289 -6.09 15.23 27.90
N THR A 290 -5.37 14.11 27.99
CA THR A 290 -4.55 13.75 29.17
C THR A 290 -3.11 14.26 29.09
N ILE A 291 -2.67 14.71 27.95
CA ILE A 291 -1.31 15.22 27.70
C ILE A 291 -1.29 16.72 27.97
N ASN A 292 -0.25 17.19 28.69
CA ASN A 292 -0.08 18.60 28.98
C ASN A 292 0.80 19.28 27.93
N ASP A 293 1.90 18.63 27.51
CA ASP A 293 2.81 19.14 26.48
C ASP A 293 3.22 17.99 25.54
N PRO A 294 2.86 18.05 24.27
CA PRO A 294 3.20 17.00 23.30
C PRO A 294 4.70 16.85 23.05
N ASN A 295 5.50 17.91 23.27
CA ASN A 295 6.93 17.89 23.01
C ASN A 295 7.75 17.26 24.15
N THR A 296 7.28 17.38 25.38
CA THR A 296 7.99 16.87 26.56
C THR A 296 7.36 15.59 27.11
N SER A 297 6.14 15.26 26.73
CA SER A 297 5.44 14.07 27.21
C SER A 297 5.95 12.80 26.56
N SER A 298 6.48 11.89 27.37
CA SER A 298 6.81 10.51 26.92
C SER A 298 5.58 9.72 26.43
N ARG A 299 4.37 10.18 26.75
CA ARG A 299 3.11 9.56 26.37
C ARG A 299 2.69 9.86 24.94
N ALA A 300 3.25 10.89 24.30
CA ALA A 300 2.98 11.16 22.90
C ALA A 300 3.33 9.94 22.01
N ALA A 301 4.42 9.23 22.33
CA ALA A 301 4.80 7.99 21.66
C ALA A 301 3.82 6.83 21.92
N VAL A 302 3.23 6.76 23.13
CA VAL A 302 2.26 5.71 23.52
C VAL A 302 0.96 5.80 22.72
N LEU A 303 0.64 6.97 22.13
CA LEU A 303 -0.52 7.13 21.24
C LEU A 303 -0.47 6.27 19.98
N PHE A 304 0.72 5.90 19.55
CA PHE A 304 0.89 5.01 18.38
C PHE A 304 0.70 3.53 18.73
N LEU A 305 0.84 3.16 20.00
CA LEU A 305 0.76 1.77 20.44
C LEU A 305 -0.58 1.08 20.07
N PRO A 306 -1.76 1.73 20.22
CA PRO A 306 -3.03 1.13 19.84
C PRO A 306 -3.22 0.93 18.32
N LEU A 307 -2.40 1.58 17.48
CA LEU A 307 -2.42 1.38 16.03
C LEU A 307 -1.73 0.08 15.61
N LEU A 308 -0.76 -0.42 16.40
CA LEU A 308 -0.02 -1.64 16.08
C LEU A 308 -0.93 -2.87 15.90
N PRO A 309 -1.91 -3.15 16.80
CA PRO A 309 -2.88 -4.22 16.57
C PRO A 309 -3.67 -4.07 15.29
N SER A 310 -4.03 -2.85 14.89
CA SER A 310 -4.76 -2.59 13.64
C SER A 310 -3.91 -2.89 12.42
N ILE A 311 -2.65 -2.50 12.42
CA ILE A 311 -1.68 -2.80 11.36
C ILE A 311 -1.46 -4.32 11.26
N ALA A 312 -1.21 -4.97 12.40
CA ALA A 312 -1.02 -6.42 12.45
C ALA A 312 -2.26 -7.17 11.94
N ALA A 313 -3.46 -6.75 12.36
CA ALA A 313 -4.71 -7.34 11.93
C ALA A 313 -4.96 -7.16 10.43
N ALA A 314 -4.62 -6.00 9.85
CA ALA A 314 -4.70 -5.77 8.42
C ALA A 314 -3.75 -6.66 7.62
N LEU A 315 -2.52 -6.87 8.11
CA LEU A 315 -1.56 -7.80 7.49
C LEU A 315 -2.03 -9.25 7.55
N ILE A 316 -2.62 -9.68 8.66
CA ILE A 316 -3.23 -11.02 8.78
C ILE A 316 -4.41 -11.16 7.81
N ALA A 317 -5.26 -10.14 7.71
CA ALA A 317 -6.38 -10.12 6.78
C ALA A 317 -5.93 -10.18 5.32
N PHE A 318 -4.81 -9.56 5.01
CA PHE A 318 -4.22 -9.58 3.67
C PHE A 318 -3.71 -10.98 3.29
N GLN A 319 -3.15 -11.73 4.24
CA GLN A 319 -2.64 -13.09 4.01
C GLN A 319 -3.73 -14.14 4.04
N SER A 320 -4.70 -14.02 4.95
CA SER A 320 -5.73 -15.02 5.21
C SER A 320 -7.09 -14.37 5.48
N PRO A 321 -7.73 -13.77 4.44
CA PRO A 321 -8.92 -12.94 4.62
C PRO A 321 -10.15 -13.72 5.11
N GLU A 322 -10.22 -15.03 4.88
CA GLU A 322 -11.35 -15.91 5.28
C GLU A 322 -11.15 -16.60 6.62
N SER A 323 -9.97 -16.48 7.24
CA SER A 323 -9.68 -17.15 8.50
C SER A 323 -10.63 -16.69 9.62
N LEU A 324 -10.93 -17.60 10.57
CA LEU A 324 -11.75 -17.26 11.74
C LEU A 324 -11.16 -16.07 12.52
N LEU A 325 -9.85 -16.03 12.65
CA LEU A 325 -9.15 -14.92 13.32
C LEU A 325 -9.45 -13.58 12.63
N THR A 326 -9.36 -13.53 11.31
CA THR A 326 -9.65 -12.33 10.52
C THR A 326 -11.11 -11.91 10.63
N ARG A 327 -12.05 -12.86 10.67
CA ARG A 327 -13.48 -12.59 10.90
C ARG A 327 -13.69 -11.92 12.27
N VAL A 328 -13.08 -12.45 13.32
CA VAL A 328 -13.16 -11.87 14.68
C VAL A 328 -12.50 -10.48 14.73
N LEU A 329 -11.30 -10.32 14.17
CA LEU A 329 -10.61 -9.04 14.10
C LEU A 329 -11.41 -8.00 13.29
N GLY A 330 -12.18 -8.42 12.29
CA GLY A 330 -13.10 -7.59 11.54
C GLY A 330 -14.29 -7.05 12.35
N GLN A 331 -14.60 -7.63 13.51
CA GLN A 331 -15.67 -7.16 14.40
C GLN A 331 -15.18 -6.21 15.51
N LEU A 332 -13.89 -6.24 15.84
CA LEU A 332 -13.34 -5.39 16.90
C LEU A 332 -13.22 -3.94 16.41
N PRO A 333 -13.72 -2.93 17.15
CA PRO A 333 -13.78 -1.54 16.68
C PRO A 333 -12.39 -0.91 16.44
N ILE A 334 -11.35 -1.40 17.11
CA ILE A 334 -9.96 -0.96 16.91
C ILE A 334 -9.41 -1.44 15.57
N THR A 335 -9.73 -2.68 15.17
CA THR A 335 -9.14 -3.34 13.98
C THR A 335 -10.08 -3.38 12.79
N SER A 336 -11.40 -3.34 13.00
CA SER A 336 -12.41 -3.47 11.94
C SER A 336 -12.24 -2.45 10.81
N PRO A 337 -11.90 -1.17 11.07
CA PRO A 337 -11.71 -0.22 9.99
C PRO A 337 -10.54 -0.58 9.06
N ALA A 338 -9.52 -1.29 9.56
CA ALA A 338 -8.38 -1.73 8.75
C ALA A 338 -8.61 -3.11 8.09
N VAL A 339 -9.32 -4.02 8.78
CA VAL A 339 -9.53 -5.41 8.35
C VAL A 339 -10.66 -5.54 7.33
N LEU A 340 -11.79 -4.86 7.57
CA LEU A 340 -12.99 -5.05 6.76
C LEU A 340 -12.82 -4.57 5.31
N PRO A 341 -12.20 -3.41 5.02
CA PRO A 341 -11.92 -3.00 3.64
C PRO A 341 -11.08 -4.01 2.87
N VAL A 342 -10.09 -4.62 3.52
CA VAL A 342 -9.25 -5.67 2.93
C VAL A 342 -10.09 -6.89 2.58
N ARG A 343 -10.93 -7.35 3.51
CA ARG A 343 -11.79 -8.51 3.29
C ARG A 343 -12.80 -8.27 2.16
N ILE A 344 -13.42 -7.09 2.11
CA ILE A 344 -14.40 -6.75 1.06
C ILE A 344 -13.77 -6.77 -0.33
N VAL A 345 -12.51 -6.38 -0.45
CA VAL A 345 -11.79 -6.39 -1.74
C VAL A 345 -11.33 -7.79 -2.10
N LEU A 346 -10.82 -8.57 -1.13
CA LEU A 346 -10.19 -9.87 -1.40
C LEU A 346 -11.16 -11.05 -1.38
N THR A 347 -12.32 -10.91 -0.69
CA THR A 347 -13.29 -12.01 -0.49
C THR A 347 -14.71 -11.50 -0.51
N GLU A 348 -15.68 -12.41 -0.59
CA GLU A 348 -17.07 -12.10 -0.40
C GLU A 348 -17.41 -12.11 1.09
N VAL A 349 -17.69 -10.93 1.64
CA VAL A 349 -18.07 -10.77 3.04
C VAL A 349 -19.59 -10.81 3.16
N PRO A 350 -20.18 -11.71 3.97
CA PRO A 350 -21.61 -11.75 4.20
C PRO A 350 -22.14 -10.42 4.75
N PHE A 351 -23.31 -9.98 4.27
CA PHE A 351 -23.89 -8.69 4.66
C PHE A 351 -24.08 -8.57 6.19
N TRP A 352 -24.43 -9.66 6.86
CA TRP A 352 -24.64 -9.65 8.32
C TRP A 352 -23.34 -9.39 9.10
N GLU A 353 -22.17 -9.92 8.63
CA GLU A 353 -20.87 -9.63 9.24
C GLU A 353 -20.54 -8.14 9.14
N THR A 354 -20.78 -7.57 7.97
CA THR A 354 -20.56 -6.15 7.69
C THR A 354 -21.47 -5.26 8.52
N ALA A 355 -22.78 -5.59 8.58
CA ALA A 355 -23.74 -4.85 9.37
C ALA A 355 -23.43 -4.90 10.87
N LEU A 356 -23.03 -6.08 11.38
CA LEU A 356 -22.63 -6.25 12.78
C LEU A 356 -21.38 -5.40 13.10
N SER A 357 -20.37 -5.41 12.22
CA SER A 357 -19.17 -4.62 12.41
C SER A 357 -19.46 -3.11 12.44
N ILE A 358 -20.30 -2.62 11.54
CA ILE A 358 -20.72 -1.21 11.53
C ILE A 358 -21.47 -0.87 12.82
N LEU A 359 -22.38 -1.72 13.27
CA LEU A 359 -23.14 -1.53 14.51
C LEU A 359 -22.21 -1.44 15.73
N ILE A 360 -21.26 -2.36 15.84
CA ILE A 360 -20.26 -2.37 16.92
C ILE A 360 -19.38 -1.11 16.85
N LEU A 361 -18.96 -0.71 15.64
CA LEU A 361 -18.15 0.48 15.43
C LEU A 361 -18.89 1.76 15.86
N VAL A 362 -20.17 1.91 15.49
CA VAL A 362 -21.01 3.04 15.88
C VAL A 362 -21.25 3.06 17.38
N ALA A 363 -21.61 1.92 17.99
CA ALA A 363 -21.81 1.80 19.43
C ALA A 363 -20.54 2.14 20.22
N SER A 364 -19.39 1.62 19.77
CA SER A 364 -18.10 1.89 20.38
C SER A 364 -17.66 3.35 20.23
N THR A 365 -17.91 3.96 19.08
CA THR A 365 -17.66 5.39 18.84
C THR A 365 -18.50 6.26 19.77
N TRP A 366 -19.79 5.94 19.93
CA TRP A 366 -20.69 6.65 20.83
C TRP A 366 -20.24 6.54 22.29
N LEU A 367 -19.86 5.35 22.75
CA LEU A 367 -19.34 5.12 24.08
C LEU A 367 -18.03 5.90 24.29
N MET A 368 -17.10 5.78 23.37
CA MET A 368 -15.79 6.45 23.42
C MET A 368 -15.92 7.97 23.40
N ARG A 369 -16.87 8.52 22.63
CA ARG A 369 -17.21 9.94 22.63
C ARG A 369 -17.61 10.45 24.03
N LYS A 370 -18.48 9.72 24.74
CA LYS A 370 -18.84 10.07 26.13
C LYS A 370 -17.64 10.04 27.07
N LEU A 371 -16.81 9.00 26.94
CA LEU A 371 -15.58 8.88 27.73
C LEU A 371 -14.61 10.02 27.44
N ALA A 372 -14.40 10.37 26.16
CA ALA A 372 -13.58 11.49 25.75
C ALA A 372 -14.03 12.81 26.37
N GLY A 373 -15.33 13.09 26.39
CA GLY A 373 -15.88 14.29 27.02
C GLY A 373 -15.66 14.34 28.53
N ARG A 374 -15.78 13.19 29.23
CA ARG A 374 -15.49 13.10 30.68
C ARG A 374 -14.02 13.31 30.96
N ILE A 375 -13.14 12.62 30.26
CA ILE A 375 -11.67 12.76 30.39
C ILE A 375 -11.26 14.20 30.09
N PHE A 376 -11.80 14.80 29.06
CA PHE A 376 -11.51 16.18 28.69
C PHE A 376 -11.92 17.18 29.77
N ARG A 377 -13.13 17.02 30.35
CA ARG A 377 -13.62 17.88 31.46
C ARG A 377 -12.65 17.90 32.65
N ILE A 378 -12.15 16.74 33.04
CA ILE A 378 -11.23 16.63 34.20
C ILE A 378 -9.82 17.06 33.78
N GLY A 379 -9.35 16.62 32.59
CA GLY A 379 -8.04 16.93 32.08
C GLY A 379 -7.77 18.41 31.87
N MET A 380 -8.82 19.21 31.62
CA MET A 380 -8.73 20.67 31.51
C MET A 380 -8.38 21.37 32.81
N LEU A 381 -8.86 20.82 33.93
CA LEU A 381 -8.65 21.40 35.25
C LEU A 381 -7.30 21.03 35.87
N MET A 382 -6.60 20.05 35.24
CA MET A 382 -5.33 19.56 35.76
C MET A 382 -4.17 20.16 34.95
N TYR A 383 -3.44 21.06 35.57
CA TYR A 383 -2.19 21.62 35.07
C TYR A 383 -0.99 21.03 35.80
N GLY A 384 0.09 20.77 35.07
CA GLY A 384 1.39 20.41 35.63
C GLY A 384 1.62 18.94 35.98
N LYS A 385 0.56 18.11 36.08
CA LYS A 385 0.70 16.67 36.33
C LYS A 385 -0.08 15.88 35.28
N GLU A 386 0.58 14.93 34.61
CA GLU A 386 -0.10 14.01 33.74
C GLU A 386 -0.75 12.87 34.52
N PRO A 387 -2.04 12.57 34.31
CA PRO A 387 -2.76 11.55 35.04
C PRO A 387 -2.24 10.15 34.71
N THR A 388 -2.15 9.28 35.72
CA THR A 388 -1.85 7.87 35.49
C THR A 388 -3.03 7.14 34.81
N VAL A 389 -2.78 6.01 34.15
CA VAL A 389 -3.85 5.17 33.56
C VAL A 389 -4.90 4.79 34.61
N LYS A 390 -4.48 4.55 35.86
CA LYS A 390 -5.37 4.23 36.98
C LYS A 390 -6.27 5.40 37.35
N GLU A 391 -5.74 6.62 37.39
CA GLU A 391 -6.51 7.86 37.58
C GLU A 391 -7.51 8.08 36.45
N MET A 392 -7.10 7.85 35.18
CA MET A 392 -7.99 7.94 34.03
C MET A 392 -9.16 6.98 34.12
N LEU A 393 -8.91 5.71 34.47
CA LEU A 393 -9.96 4.70 34.66
C LEU A 393 -10.92 5.08 35.81
N ARG A 394 -10.42 5.72 36.87
CA ARG A 394 -11.24 6.24 37.96
C ARG A 394 -12.15 7.38 37.48
N TRP A 395 -11.62 8.32 36.71
CA TRP A 395 -12.38 9.44 36.13
C TRP A 395 -13.51 8.98 35.18
N MET A 396 -13.29 7.86 34.49
CA MET A 396 -14.33 7.25 33.66
C MET A 396 -15.53 6.73 34.47
N LYS A 397 -15.33 6.40 35.75
CA LYS A 397 -16.38 5.88 36.66
C LYS A 397 -17.07 6.96 37.49
N GLU A 398 -16.34 7.99 37.90
CA GLU A 398 -16.81 9.02 38.86
C GLU A 398 -17.42 10.26 38.18
N ALA A 399 -17.25 10.44 36.87
CA ALA A 399 -17.83 11.53 36.10
C ALA A 399 -19.06 11.06 35.32
#